data_4acafd1359ce708b43f9b97714d44d3d
#
_entry.id   4acafd1359ce708b43f9b97714d44d3d
#
_cell.length_a   1.000
_cell.length_b   1.000
_cell.length_c   1.000
_cell.angle_alpha   90.00
_cell.angle_beta   90.00
_cell.angle_gamma   90.00
#
_symmetry.space_group_name_H-M   'P 1'
#
loop_
_entity.id
_entity.type
_entity.pdbx_description
1 polymer ?
#
loop_
_entity_poly.entity_id
_entity_poly.type
_entity_poly.pdbx_seq_one_letter_code
_entity_poly.pdbx_strand_id
1 'polypeptide(L)'
;GSSAMGEMLATQRVGELSRVVLFVVLSTLALEAAGAVLLYPMFASGGSEPVATARAVWQSVFHSISAFCNAGFSLFGANMMHGVREGWISPLRDRWQTLYVMGTLIVLGGLGFPVLQDCVRYGRDALRAAARRFGAAAARRPVPRPRLNLHSKIVLSASTLLIVFGAVALLLIEPRAGAREANAIGRNAFAAEPEVHRSGDWGNLPPAQRLREAVFQSVSARTAGFNTINMAELSDGGKFWMCGLMV
;
A
#
# COMPACT_ATOMS: atom_id res chain seq x y z
N GLY A 1 17.76 20.36 46.15
CA GLY A 1 18.26 20.54 44.77
C GLY A 1 17.97 19.35 43.85
N SER A 2 17.99 18.12 44.34
CA SER A 2 17.81 16.91 43.52
C SER A 2 16.36 16.67 43.07
N SER A 3 15.36 17.00 43.92
CA SER A 3 13.95 16.84 43.57
C SER A 3 13.49 17.80 42.44
N ALA A 4 13.90 19.07 42.50
CA ALA A 4 13.57 20.05 41.50
C ALA A 4 14.21 19.72 40.11
N MET A 5 15.41 19.15 40.11
CA MET A 5 16.08 18.71 38.89
C MET A 5 15.37 17.45 38.30
N GLY A 6 14.88 16.54 39.17
CA GLY A 6 14.07 15.39 38.75
C GLY A 6 12.74 15.80 38.11
N GLU A 7 12.03 16.77 38.70
CA GLU A 7 10.78 17.31 38.15
C GLU A 7 10.98 18.05 36.81
N MET A 8 12.06 18.83 36.67
CA MET A 8 12.40 19.49 35.40
C MET A 8 12.70 18.48 34.29
N LEU A 9 13.46 17.42 34.58
CA LEU A 9 13.76 16.36 33.62
C LEU A 9 12.51 15.54 33.25
N ALA A 10 11.61 15.27 34.21
CA ALA A 10 10.34 14.62 33.95
C ALA A 10 9.44 15.47 33.06
N THR A 11 9.35 16.78 33.32
CA THR A 11 8.54 17.73 32.51
C THR A 11 9.07 17.87 31.09
N GLN A 12 10.40 17.90 30.88
CA GLN A 12 10.99 17.91 29.55
C GLN A 12 10.68 16.62 28.78
N ARG A 13 10.79 15.46 29.42
CA ARG A 13 10.46 14.16 28.78
C ARG A 13 8.99 14.08 28.39
N VAL A 14 8.08 14.56 29.22
CA VAL A 14 6.64 14.61 28.91
C VAL A 14 6.36 15.55 27.74
N GLY A 15 7.01 16.70 27.66
CA GLY A 15 6.87 17.64 26.55
C GLY A 15 7.38 17.08 25.22
N GLU A 16 8.46 16.31 25.24
CA GLU A 16 8.97 15.64 24.03
C GLU A 16 8.03 14.50 23.58
N LEU A 17 7.52 13.72 24.51
CA LEU A 17 6.56 12.66 24.25
C LEU A 17 5.27 13.23 23.62
N SER A 18 4.73 14.31 24.16
CA SER A 18 3.53 14.96 23.63
C SER A 18 3.71 15.44 22.18
N ARG A 19 4.89 15.95 21.82
CA ARG A 19 5.18 16.36 20.44
C ARG A 19 5.22 15.16 19.49
N VAL A 20 5.79 14.04 19.92
CA VAL A 20 5.83 12.81 19.11
C VAL A 20 4.41 12.27 18.92
N VAL A 21 3.61 12.19 19.97
CA VAL A 21 2.22 11.74 19.89
C VAL A 21 1.40 12.65 18.98
N LEU A 22 1.53 13.96 19.12
CA LEU A 22 0.83 14.92 18.25
C LEU A 22 1.26 14.75 16.78
N PHE A 23 2.55 14.57 16.52
CA PHE A 23 3.04 14.32 15.16
C PHE A 23 2.43 13.03 14.59
N VAL A 24 2.40 11.96 15.37
CA VAL A 24 1.80 10.66 14.97
C VAL A 24 0.34 10.86 14.59
N VAL A 25 -0.46 11.46 15.48
CA VAL A 25 -1.90 11.67 15.25
C VAL A 25 -2.14 12.56 14.03
N LEU A 26 -1.47 13.71 13.94
CA LEU A 26 -1.68 14.63 12.82
C LEU A 26 -1.21 14.07 11.48
N SER A 27 -0.08 13.35 11.46
CA SER A 27 0.41 12.72 10.23
C SER A 27 -0.50 11.57 9.76
N THR A 28 -1.02 10.76 10.67
CA THR A 28 -2.00 9.71 10.39
C THR A 28 -3.25 10.31 9.77
N LEU A 29 -3.90 11.25 10.45
CA LEU A 29 -5.12 11.89 9.97
C LEU A 29 -4.91 12.61 8.62
N ALA A 30 -3.77 13.27 8.43
CA ALA A 30 -3.46 13.95 7.18
C ALA A 30 -3.29 12.97 6.00
N LEU A 31 -2.58 11.85 6.22
CA LEU A 31 -2.37 10.83 5.19
C LEU A 31 -3.65 10.08 4.87
N GLU A 32 -4.45 9.74 5.89
CA GLU A 32 -5.76 9.09 5.71
C GLU A 32 -6.75 10.01 4.99
N ALA A 33 -6.80 11.29 5.33
CA ALA A 33 -7.64 12.27 4.64
C ALA A 33 -7.22 12.47 3.19
N ALA A 34 -5.91 12.60 2.92
CA ALA A 34 -5.40 12.70 1.55
C ALA A 34 -5.70 11.44 0.74
N GLY A 35 -5.52 10.26 1.33
CA GLY A 35 -5.89 8.99 0.73
C GLY A 35 -7.38 8.89 0.40
N ALA A 36 -8.24 9.29 1.32
CA ALA A 36 -9.70 9.30 1.11
C ALA A 36 -10.10 10.21 -0.06
N VAL A 37 -9.53 11.41 -0.16
CA VAL A 37 -9.78 12.32 -1.29
C VAL A 37 -9.33 11.71 -2.62
N LEU A 38 -8.16 11.08 -2.66
CA LEU A 38 -7.63 10.44 -3.88
C LEU A 38 -8.38 9.17 -4.27
N LEU A 39 -8.95 8.43 -3.30
CA LEU A 39 -9.77 7.24 -3.54
C LEU A 39 -11.20 7.57 -3.94
N TYR A 40 -11.71 8.77 -3.60
CA TYR A 40 -13.09 9.15 -3.85
C TYR A 40 -13.54 8.95 -5.32
N PRO A 41 -12.81 9.38 -6.36
CA PRO A 41 -13.22 9.18 -7.74
C PRO A 41 -13.38 7.71 -8.12
N MET A 42 -12.58 6.81 -7.51
CA MET A 42 -12.67 5.38 -7.74
C MET A 42 -14.02 4.82 -7.29
N PHE A 43 -14.48 5.21 -6.11
CA PHE A 43 -15.74 4.72 -5.53
C PHE A 43 -16.97 5.47 -6.05
N ALA A 44 -16.83 6.75 -6.40
CA ALA A 44 -17.92 7.54 -6.96
C ALA A 44 -18.31 7.10 -8.39
N SER A 45 -17.35 6.60 -9.16
CA SER A 45 -17.55 6.13 -10.55
C SER A 45 -17.61 4.60 -10.66
N GLY A 46 -17.85 3.88 -9.57
CA GLY A 46 -17.90 2.42 -9.52
C GLY A 46 -19.21 1.86 -10.10
N GLY A 47 -19.08 0.88 -11.02
CA GLY A 47 -20.22 0.15 -11.55
C GLY A 47 -20.96 0.83 -12.70
N SER A 48 -22.14 0.24 -13.04
CA SER A 48 -23.02 0.73 -14.08
C SER A 48 -23.89 1.92 -13.62
N GLU A 49 -24.03 2.11 -12.30
CA GLU A 49 -24.86 3.12 -11.70
C GLU A 49 -24.03 4.09 -10.85
N PRO A 50 -24.35 5.40 -10.86
CA PRO A 50 -23.71 6.38 -9.98
C PRO A 50 -23.94 6.02 -8.51
N VAL A 51 -22.86 5.94 -7.75
CA VAL A 51 -22.96 5.69 -6.30
C VAL A 51 -23.31 6.99 -5.58
N ALA A 52 -24.28 6.93 -4.65
CA ALA A 52 -24.62 8.08 -3.83
C ALA A 52 -23.37 8.68 -3.16
N THR A 53 -23.21 10.00 -3.21
CA THR A 53 -22.03 10.73 -2.72
C THR A 53 -21.64 10.32 -1.30
N ALA A 54 -22.61 10.21 -0.39
CA ALA A 54 -22.38 9.80 1.00
C ALA A 54 -21.74 8.40 1.09
N ARG A 55 -22.21 7.46 0.27
CA ARG A 55 -21.65 6.10 0.21
C ARG A 55 -20.23 6.11 -0.35
N ALA A 56 -19.98 6.86 -1.42
CA ALA A 56 -18.64 6.98 -2.00
C ALA A 56 -17.63 7.61 -1.02
N VAL A 57 -18.05 8.65 -0.28
CA VAL A 57 -17.25 9.25 0.79
C VAL A 57 -16.94 8.22 1.88
N TRP A 58 -17.95 7.51 2.36
CA TRP A 58 -17.78 6.48 3.38
C TRP A 58 -16.80 5.38 2.92
N GLN A 59 -16.96 4.87 1.70
CA GLN A 59 -16.07 3.86 1.13
C GLN A 59 -14.63 4.37 1.02
N SER A 60 -14.46 5.61 0.61
CA SER A 60 -13.13 6.24 0.46
C SER A 60 -12.42 6.40 1.80
N VAL A 61 -13.11 6.92 2.80
CA VAL A 61 -12.57 7.09 4.15
C VAL A 61 -12.22 5.73 4.76
N PHE A 62 -13.15 4.78 4.70
CA PHE A 62 -12.95 3.44 5.25
C PHE A 62 -11.72 2.75 4.64
N HIS A 63 -11.61 2.71 3.30
CA HIS A 63 -10.49 2.03 2.64
C HIS A 63 -9.17 2.78 2.81
N SER A 64 -9.18 4.10 2.94
CA SER A 64 -8.00 4.89 3.24
C SER A 64 -7.43 4.54 4.62
N ILE A 65 -8.28 4.54 5.64
CA ILE A 65 -7.91 4.14 7.01
C ILE A 65 -7.43 2.68 7.04
N SER A 66 -8.20 1.77 6.45
CA SER A 66 -7.86 0.35 6.39
C SER A 66 -6.51 0.10 5.70
N ALA A 67 -6.20 0.84 4.63
CA ALA A 67 -4.93 0.73 3.90
C ALA A 67 -3.76 1.29 4.72
N PHE A 68 -3.89 2.48 5.31
CA PHE A 68 -2.82 3.09 6.11
C PHE A 68 -2.55 2.29 7.40
N CYS A 69 -3.59 1.82 8.07
CA CYS A 69 -3.44 0.99 9.26
C CYS A 69 -3.02 -0.46 8.97
N ASN A 70 -2.83 -0.84 7.70
CA ASN A 70 -2.55 -2.22 7.27
C ASN A 70 -3.56 -3.23 7.84
N ALA A 71 -4.85 -2.86 7.88
CA ALA A 71 -5.90 -3.68 8.47
C ALA A 71 -6.51 -4.68 7.47
N GLY A 72 -6.47 -4.38 6.16
CA GLY A 72 -6.94 -5.26 5.09
C GLY A 72 -8.45 -5.43 4.99
N PHE A 73 -9.22 -4.72 5.80
CA PHE A 73 -10.66 -4.80 5.75
C PHE A 73 -11.21 -4.07 4.52
N SER A 74 -12.16 -4.71 3.86
CA SER A 74 -12.89 -4.14 2.74
C SER A 74 -14.39 -4.17 3.00
N LEU A 75 -15.11 -3.16 2.52
CA LEU A 75 -16.57 -3.15 2.53
C LEU A 75 -17.20 -4.03 1.43
N PHE A 76 -16.36 -4.66 0.60
CA PHE A 76 -16.79 -5.53 -0.48
C PHE A 76 -16.43 -6.98 -0.18
N GLY A 77 -17.37 -7.92 -0.40
CA GLY A 77 -17.15 -9.34 -0.15
C GLY A 77 -16.02 -9.96 -0.99
N ALA A 78 -15.78 -9.43 -2.19
CA ALA A 78 -14.67 -9.83 -3.07
C ALA A 78 -13.40 -8.99 -2.88
N ASN A 79 -13.29 -8.21 -1.81
CA ASN A 79 -12.18 -7.28 -1.54
C ASN A 79 -11.95 -6.33 -2.74
N MET A 80 -10.72 -6.09 -3.20
CA MET A 80 -10.43 -5.24 -4.36
C MET A 80 -10.73 -5.92 -5.70
N MET A 81 -11.14 -7.18 -5.71
CA MET A 81 -11.67 -7.87 -6.88
C MET A 81 -13.14 -7.51 -7.20
N HIS A 82 -13.79 -6.69 -6.37
CA HIS A 82 -15.16 -6.27 -6.62
C HIS A 82 -15.31 -5.60 -8.00
N GLY A 83 -16.37 -5.98 -8.72
CA GLY A 83 -16.58 -5.59 -10.11
C GLY A 83 -16.02 -6.58 -11.14
N VAL A 84 -15.09 -7.48 -10.77
CA VAL A 84 -14.54 -8.50 -11.71
C VAL A 84 -15.60 -9.53 -12.05
N ARG A 85 -16.28 -10.09 -11.04
CA ARG A 85 -17.36 -11.07 -11.23
C ARG A 85 -18.64 -10.45 -11.76
N GLU A 86 -18.88 -9.20 -11.40
CA GLU A 86 -20.02 -8.41 -11.84
C GLU A 86 -19.88 -7.88 -13.27
N GLY A 87 -18.74 -8.15 -13.93
CA GLY A 87 -18.49 -7.78 -15.33
C GLY A 87 -18.36 -6.27 -15.54
N TRP A 88 -17.88 -5.52 -14.55
CA TRP A 88 -17.63 -4.09 -14.72
C TRP A 88 -16.57 -3.82 -15.77
N ILE A 89 -16.76 -2.80 -16.60
CA ILE A 89 -15.75 -2.36 -17.59
C ILE A 89 -14.41 -2.04 -16.92
N SER A 90 -14.46 -1.53 -15.70
CA SER A 90 -13.28 -1.16 -14.91
C SER A 90 -13.49 -1.54 -13.43
N PRO A 91 -13.23 -2.80 -13.07
CA PRO A 91 -13.30 -3.24 -11.68
C PRO A 91 -12.31 -2.50 -10.78
N LEU A 92 -12.51 -2.57 -9.46
CA LEU A 92 -11.70 -1.80 -8.52
C LEU A 92 -10.19 -2.09 -8.63
N ARG A 93 -9.82 -3.36 -8.86
CA ARG A 93 -8.41 -3.73 -9.05
C ARG A 93 -7.74 -3.04 -10.24
N ASP A 94 -8.50 -2.74 -11.30
CA ASP A 94 -7.96 -2.15 -12.53
C ASP A 94 -7.81 -0.64 -12.45
N ARG A 95 -8.37 -0.04 -11.43
CA ARG A 95 -8.22 1.39 -11.16
C ARG A 95 -6.81 1.71 -10.68
N TRP A 96 -6.21 2.76 -11.21
CA TRP A 96 -4.87 3.19 -10.83
C TRP A 96 -4.75 3.51 -9.32
N GLN A 97 -5.83 3.96 -8.69
CA GLN A 97 -5.87 4.27 -7.26
C GLN A 97 -5.57 3.05 -6.39
N THR A 98 -5.98 1.85 -6.82
CA THR A 98 -5.71 0.62 -6.06
C THR A 98 -4.21 0.41 -5.90
N LEU A 99 -3.44 0.43 -6.99
CA LEU A 99 -2.00 0.25 -6.90
C LEU A 99 -1.30 1.46 -6.26
N TYR A 100 -1.55 2.67 -6.79
CA TYR A 100 -0.74 3.83 -6.42
C TYR A 100 -1.19 4.47 -5.12
N VAL A 101 -2.49 4.62 -4.87
CA VAL A 101 -2.96 5.27 -3.63
C VAL A 101 -2.96 4.28 -2.49
N MET A 102 -3.68 3.15 -2.62
CA MET A 102 -3.74 2.16 -1.55
C MET A 102 -2.36 1.53 -1.29
N GLY A 103 -1.62 1.15 -2.35
CA GLY A 103 -0.26 0.63 -2.20
C GLY A 103 0.68 1.61 -1.49
N THR A 104 0.60 2.91 -1.79
CA THR A 104 1.39 3.93 -1.09
C THR A 104 0.98 4.07 0.38
N LEU A 105 -0.33 4.09 0.67
CA LEU A 105 -0.82 4.14 2.06
C LEU A 105 -0.33 2.94 2.88
N ILE A 106 -0.41 1.74 2.32
CA ILE A 106 0.08 0.49 2.94
C ILE A 106 1.58 0.62 3.25
N VAL A 107 2.37 1.05 2.27
CA VAL A 107 3.82 1.21 2.47
C VAL A 107 4.11 2.26 3.54
N LEU A 108 3.48 3.44 3.49
CA LEU A 108 3.69 4.50 4.46
C LEU A 108 3.30 4.07 5.88
N GLY A 109 2.16 3.35 6.03
CA GLY A 109 1.74 2.80 7.31
C GLY A 109 2.71 1.76 7.87
N GLY A 110 3.27 0.91 7.00
CA GLY A 110 4.21 -0.14 7.37
C GLY A 110 5.65 0.33 7.66
N LEU A 111 6.05 1.54 7.21
CA LEU A 111 7.42 2.05 7.42
C LEU A 111 7.70 2.45 8.89
N GLY A 112 6.65 2.78 9.64
CA GLY A 112 6.76 3.28 11.00
C GLY A 112 7.05 4.78 11.09
N PHE A 113 6.54 5.39 12.16
CA PHE A 113 6.59 6.85 12.37
C PHE A 113 8.00 7.47 12.43
N PRO A 114 9.04 6.83 13.00
CA PRO A 114 10.39 7.39 12.98
C PRO A 114 10.93 7.60 11.55
N VAL A 115 10.67 6.63 10.65
CA VAL A 115 11.07 6.74 9.25
C VAL A 115 10.24 7.79 8.52
N LEU A 116 8.93 7.84 8.78
CA LEU A 116 8.03 8.85 8.21
C LEU A 116 8.46 10.26 8.63
N GLN A 117 8.78 10.47 9.91
CA GLN A 117 9.28 11.77 10.42
C GLN A 117 10.59 12.17 9.74
N ASP A 118 11.51 11.23 9.54
CA ASP A 118 12.78 11.49 8.87
C ASP A 118 12.58 11.83 7.38
N CYS A 119 11.67 11.15 6.70
CA CYS A 119 11.28 11.45 5.32
C CYS A 119 10.66 12.85 5.19
N VAL A 120 9.76 13.24 6.11
CA VAL A 120 9.16 14.58 6.13
C VAL A 120 10.23 15.64 6.36
N ARG A 121 11.15 15.42 7.30
CA ARG A 121 12.30 16.34 7.54
C ARG A 121 13.15 16.46 6.28
N TYR A 122 13.54 15.36 5.69
CA TYR A 122 14.33 15.33 4.46
C TYR A 122 13.65 16.08 3.31
N GLY A 123 12.37 15.83 3.08
CA GLY A 123 11.58 16.52 2.04
C GLY A 123 11.51 18.03 2.27
N ARG A 124 11.25 18.45 3.49
CA ARG A 124 11.23 19.87 3.87
C ARG A 124 12.59 20.56 3.64
N ASP A 125 13.68 19.90 4.01
CA ASP A 125 15.02 20.46 3.84
C ASP A 125 15.45 20.46 2.36
N ALA A 126 15.05 19.44 1.58
CA ALA A 126 15.25 19.40 0.14
C ALA A 126 14.48 20.53 -0.58
N LEU A 127 13.20 20.74 -0.22
CA LEU A 127 12.39 21.83 -0.76
C LEU A 127 13.00 23.20 -0.44
N ARG A 128 13.44 23.42 0.81
CA ARG A 128 14.13 24.65 1.21
C ARG A 128 15.43 24.87 0.43
N ALA A 129 16.20 23.80 0.21
CA ALA A 129 17.41 23.87 -0.60
C ALA A 129 17.11 24.20 -2.07
N ALA A 130 16.05 23.61 -2.65
CA ALA A 130 15.59 23.89 -4.00
C ALA A 130 15.08 25.34 -4.13
N ALA A 131 14.19 25.78 -3.23
CA ALA A 131 13.66 27.15 -3.23
C ALA A 131 14.76 28.21 -3.18
N ARG A 132 15.84 27.96 -2.43
CA ARG A 132 16.99 28.88 -2.37
C ARG A 132 17.84 28.90 -3.65
N ARG A 133 17.84 27.80 -4.45
CA ARG A 133 18.51 27.77 -5.76
C ARG A 133 17.79 28.61 -6.81
N PHE A 134 16.45 28.69 -6.72
CA PHE A 134 15.62 29.44 -7.65
C PHE A 134 15.33 30.88 -7.19
N GLY A 135 15.56 31.22 -5.90
CA GLY A 135 15.36 32.55 -5.38
C GLY A 135 16.59 33.43 -5.60
N ALA A 136 16.38 34.70 -6.03
CA ALA A 136 17.43 35.71 -6.30
C ALA A 136 18.27 36.11 -5.08
N ALA A 137 17.93 35.69 -3.86
CA ALA A 137 18.72 35.85 -2.66
C ALA A 137 19.60 34.61 -2.42
N ALA A 138 20.68 34.50 -3.18
CA ALA A 138 21.75 33.54 -2.90
C ALA A 138 22.36 33.89 -1.52
N ALA A 139 21.71 33.41 -0.46
CA ALA A 139 22.17 33.60 0.90
C ALA A 139 23.56 32.96 1.06
N ARG A 140 24.54 33.72 1.46
CA ARG A 140 25.97 33.37 1.65
C ARG A 140 26.24 32.27 2.70
N ARG A 141 25.23 31.50 3.16
CA ARG A 141 25.43 30.41 4.12
C ARG A 141 25.29 29.09 3.42
N PRO A 142 26.29 28.18 3.55
CA PRO A 142 26.17 26.81 3.02
C PRO A 142 24.96 26.12 3.66
N VAL A 143 24.04 25.61 2.82
CA VAL A 143 22.90 24.84 3.29
C VAL A 143 23.38 23.42 3.52
N PRO A 144 23.21 22.85 4.71
CA PRO A 144 23.51 21.44 4.95
C PRO A 144 22.74 20.57 3.92
N ARG A 145 23.44 19.66 3.30
CA ARG A 145 22.77 18.72 2.38
C ARG A 145 21.77 17.88 3.16
N PRO A 146 20.50 17.76 2.72
CA PRO A 146 19.54 16.90 3.39
C PRO A 146 20.06 15.46 3.40
N ARG A 147 20.02 14.83 4.57
CA ARG A 147 20.50 13.45 4.75
C ARG A 147 19.47 12.67 5.55
N LEU A 148 19.13 11.49 5.06
CA LEU A 148 18.33 10.52 5.82
C LEU A 148 19.22 9.84 6.87
N ASN A 149 18.64 9.50 8.01
CA ASN A 149 19.27 8.72 9.06
C ASN A 149 19.61 7.30 8.53
N LEU A 150 20.63 6.66 9.11
CA LEU A 150 21.03 5.31 8.71
C LEU A 150 19.87 4.32 8.87
N HIS A 151 19.12 4.40 9.97
CA HIS A 151 17.95 3.57 10.22
C HIS A 151 16.92 3.69 9.07
N SER A 152 16.55 4.93 8.69
CA SER A 152 15.60 5.16 7.59
C SER A 152 16.09 4.63 6.25
N LYS A 153 17.40 4.72 5.97
CA LYS A 153 17.98 4.15 4.75
C LYS A 153 17.86 2.63 4.72
N ILE A 154 18.17 1.96 5.84
CA ILE A 154 18.07 0.51 5.95
C ILE A 154 16.62 0.06 5.78
N VAL A 155 15.67 0.68 6.48
CA VAL A 155 14.25 0.34 6.39
C VAL A 155 13.71 0.55 4.98
N LEU A 156 14.00 1.70 4.34
CA LEU A 156 13.54 1.98 2.98
C LEU A 156 14.16 1.02 1.96
N SER A 157 15.47 0.75 2.05
CA SER A 157 16.13 -0.17 1.12
C SER A 157 15.63 -1.61 1.28
N ALA A 158 15.51 -2.10 2.52
CA ALA A 158 14.99 -3.44 2.79
C ALA A 158 13.52 -3.57 2.33
N SER A 159 12.68 -2.56 2.60
CA SER A 159 11.28 -2.56 2.16
C SER A 159 11.17 -2.59 0.64
N THR A 160 11.93 -1.76 -0.06
CA THR A 160 11.93 -1.75 -1.53
C THR A 160 12.42 -3.07 -2.11
N LEU A 161 13.51 -3.63 -1.55
CA LEU A 161 14.06 -4.90 -1.99
C LEU A 161 13.06 -6.04 -1.81
N LEU A 162 12.38 -6.10 -0.66
CA LEU A 162 11.35 -7.11 -0.39
C LEU A 162 10.15 -6.98 -1.33
N ILE A 163 9.70 -5.76 -1.63
CA ILE A 163 8.59 -5.54 -2.57
C ILE A 163 8.99 -6.03 -3.97
N VAL A 164 10.17 -5.63 -4.45
CA VAL A 164 10.64 -6.03 -5.78
C VAL A 164 10.85 -7.54 -5.85
N PHE A 165 11.54 -8.12 -4.86
CA PHE A 165 11.79 -9.56 -4.80
C PHE A 165 10.50 -10.37 -4.70
N GLY A 166 9.55 -9.92 -3.86
CA GLY A 166 8.24 -10.55 -3.73
C GLY A 166 7.43 -10.54 -5.03
N ALA A 167 7.40 -9.41 -5.73
CA ALA A 167 6.72 -9.29 -7.01
C ALA A 167 7.36 -10.17 -8.10
N VAL A 168 8.70 -10.16 -8.22
CA VAL A 168 9.42 -10.97 -9.19
C VAL A 168 9.22 -12.47 -8.91
N ALA A 169 9.35 -12.89 -7.66
CA ALA A 169 9.15 -14.28 -7.30
C ALA A 169 7.72 -14.75 -7.59
N LEU A 170 6.70 -13.93 -7.30
CA LEU A 170 5.31 -14.27 -7.65
C LEU A 170 5.11 -14.44 -9.17
N LEU A 171 5.74 -13.56 -9.98
CA LEU A 171 5.70 -13.68 -11.44
C LEU A 171 6.39 -14.93 -11.97
N LEU A 172 7.44 -15.41 -11.30
CA LEU A 172 8.20 -16.60 -11.69
C LEU A 172 7.52 -17.89 -11.23
N ILE A 173 6.96 -17.89 -10.01
CA ILE A 173 6.32 -19.09 -9.39
C ILE A 173 4.96 -19.35 -10.04
N GLU A 174 4.20 -18.29 -10.36
CA GLU A 174 2.85 -18.44 -10.92
C GLU A 174 2.87 -18.47 -12.46
N PRO A 175 2.74 -19.65 -13.09
CA PRO A 175 2.78 -19.80 -14.54
C PRO A 175 1.54 -19.18 -15.21
N ARG A 176 1.63 -18.98 -16.52
CA ARG A 176 0.50 -18.61 -17.37
C ARG A 176 -0.49 -19.76 -17.51
N ALA A 177 -1.76 -19.45 -17.82
CA ALA A 177 -2.86 -20.43 -17.89
C ALA A 177 -2.56 -21.69 -18.74
N GLY A 178 -1.90 -21.53 -19.89
CA GLY A 178 -1.53 -22.66 -20.76
C GLY A 178 -0.57 -23.69 -20.14
N ALA A 179 0.21 -23.31 -19.13
CA ALA A 179 1.07 -24.24 -18.39
C ALA A 179 0.30 -24.99 -17.28
N ARG A 180 -0.83 -24.43 -16.82
CA ARG A 180 -1.70 -25.07 -15.82
C ARG A 180 -2.58 -26.15 -16.42
N GLU A 181 -3.10 -25.95 -17.64
CA GLU A 181 -3.92 -26.97 -18.33
C GLU A 181 -3.11 -28.24 -18.60
N ALA A 182 -1.83 -28.12 -18.97
CA ALA A 182 -0.95 -29.27 -19.15
C ALA A 182 -0.73 -30.10 -17.86
N ASN A 183 -0.77 -29.45 -16.68
CA ASN A 183 -0.65 -30.12 -15.38
C ASN A 183 -2.00 -30.57 -14.79
N ALA A 184 -3.11 -29.98 -15.21
CA ALA A 184 -4.46 -30.31 -14.70
C ALA A 184 -5.09 -31.54 -15.35
N ILE A 185 -4.60 -31.99 -16.51
CA ILE A 185 -5.05 -33.23 -17.18
C ILE A 185 -4.84 -34.48 -16.28
N GLY A 186 -3.98 -34.38 -15.24
CA GLY A 186 -3.78 -35.45 -14.26
C GLY A 186 -4.58 -35.35 -12.96
N ARG A 187 -5.28 -34.21 -12.72
CA ARG A 187 -5.97 -33.94 -11.45
C ARG A 187 -7.38 -33.42 -11.68
N ASN A 188 -8.35 -34.21 -11.58
CA ASN A 188 -9.78 -33.90 -11.39
C ASN A 188 -10.69 -33.82 -12.61
N ALA A 189 -11.23 -34.95 -12.95
CA ALA A 189 -12.51 -35.09 -13.67
C ALA A 189 -13.75 -34.77 -12.77
N PHE A 190 -13.60 -34.17 -11.58
CA PHE A 190 -14.69 -34.12 -10.59
C PHE A 190 -15.17 -32.72 -10.18
N ALA A 191 -14.68 -31.64 -10.77
CA ALA A 191 -15.15 -30.29 -10.46
C ALA A 191 -15.30 -29.47 -11.75
N ALA A 192 -16.28 -29.79 -12.56
CA ALA A 192 -16.74 -28.92 -13.65
C ALA A 192 -17.63 -27.83 -13.04
N GLU A 193 -16.99 -26.78 -12.49
CA GLU A 193 -17.66 -25.50 -12.25
C GLU A 193 -17.77 -24.75 -13.59
N PRO A 194 -18.91 -24.07 -13.88
CA PRO A 194 -19.14 -23.46 -15.19
C PRO A 194 -18.16 -22.33 -15.48
N GLU A 195 -17.78 -22.20 -16.75
CA GLU A 195 -16.73 -21.32 -17.34
C GLU A 195 -16.84 -19.81 -17.05
N VAL A 196 -17.90 -19.33 -16.40
CA VAL A 196 -18.16 -17.91 -16.11
C VAL A 196 -17.14 -17.30 -15.13
N HIS A 197 -16.31 -18.11 -14.47
CA HIS A 197 -15.40 -17.65 -13.40
C HIS A 197 -13.95 -17.36 -13.82
N ARG A 198 -13.57 -17.55 -15.10
CA ARG A 198 -12.16 -17.48 -15.52
C ARG A 198 -11.61 -16.10 -15.87
N SER A 199 -12.44 -15.06 -15.98
CA SER A 199 -11.96 -13.72 -16.38
C SER A 199 -11.11 -13.00 -15.32
N GLY A 200 -11.06 -13.54 -14.12
CA GLY A 200 -10.28 -12.98 -13.00
C GLY A 200 -9.00 -13.72 -12.64
N ASP A 201 -8.75 -14.86 -13.29
CA ASP A 201 -7.64 -15.75 -12.96
C ASP A 201 -6.30 -15.14 -13.32
N TRP A 202 -5.32 -15.29 -12.42
CA TRP A 202 -3.95 -14.84 -12.61
C TRP A 202 -3.36 -15.25 -13.97
N GLY A 203 -3.59 -16.49 -14.39
CA GLY A 203 -3.07 -17.04 -15.64
C GLY A 203 -3.55 -16.33 -16.90
N ASN A 204 -4.75 -15.77 -16.87
CA ASN A 204 -5.42 -15.13 -18.02
C ASN A 204 -5.16 -13.63 -18.11
N LEU A 205 -4.50 -13.02 -17.10
CA LEU A 205 -4.22 -11.59 -17.11
C LEU A 205 -3.16 -11.21 -18.15
N PRO A 206 -3.32 -10.07 -18.84
CA PRO A 206 -2.27 -9.50 -19.69
C PRO A 206 -0.96 -9.28 -18.92
N PRO A 207 0.22 -9.34 -19.56
CA PRO A 207 1.51 -9.23 -18.87
C PRO A 207 1.67 -7.96 -18.02
N ALA A 208 1.19 -6.81 -18.52
CA ALA A 208 1.24 -5.54 -17.80
C ALA A 208 0.34 -5.56 -16.55
N GLN A 209 -0.84 -6.17 -16.64
CA GLN A 209 -1.75 -6.32 -15.52
C GLN A 209 -1.19 -7.31 -14.49
N ARG A 210 -0.61 -8.44 -14.93
CA ARG A 210 0.07 -9.38 -14.04
C ARG A 210 1.20 -8.72 -13.24
N LEU A 211 2.01 -7.87 -13.88
CA LEU A 211 3.06 -7.13 -13.19
C LEU A 211 2.48 -6.20 -12.14
N ARG A 212 1.41 -5.47 -12.48
CA ARG A 212 0.72 -4.57 -11.55
C ARG A 212 0.18 -5.33 -10.34
N GLU A 213 -0.50 -6.46 -10.58
CA GLU A 213 -1.06 -7.29 -9.52
C GLU A 213 0.04 -7.94 -8.67
N ALA A 214 1.15 -8.38 -9.27
CA ALA A 214 2.30 -8.91 -8.55
C ALA A 214 2.91 -7.90 -7.59
N VAL A 215 3.07 -6.64 -8.05
CA VAL A 215 3.58 -5.55 -7.21
C VAL A 215 2.59 -5.26 -6.09
N PHE A 216 1.30 -5.14 -6.39
CA PHE A 216 0.29 -4.88 -5.36
C PHE A 216 0.22 -5.99 -4.31
N GLN A 217 0.24 -7.26 -4.75
CA GLN A 217 0.22 -8.41 -3.82
C GLN A 217 1.49 -8.47 -2.99
N SER A 218 2.65 -8.16 -3.55
CA SER A 218 3.89 -8.09 -2.79
C SER A 218 3.86 -6.98 -1.73
N VAL A 219 3.24 -5.83 -2.03
CA VAL A 219 3.00 -4.75 -1.06
C VAL A 219 2.01 -5.22 0.01
N SER A 220 0.88 -5.81 -0.40
CA SER A 220 -0.21 -6.22 0.50
C SER A 220 0.17 -7.38 1.41
N ALA A 221 1.01 -8.31 0.96
CA ALA A 221 1.51 -9.43 1.77
C ALA A 221 2.26 -8.98 3.02
N ARG A 222 2.82 -7.77 3.01
CA ARG A 222 3.47 -7.17 4.18
C ARG A 222 2.45 -6.60 5.17
N THR A 223 1.59 -7.48 5.69
CA THR A 223 0.59 -7.23 6.74
C THR A 223 -0.67 -6.43 6.35
N ALA A 224 -0.86 -6.06 5.07
CA ALA A 224 -2.01 -5.23 4.69
C ALA A 224 -3.31 -6.01 4.42
N GLY A 225 -3.24 -7.23 3.85
CA GLY A 225 -4.40 -8.12 3.70
C GLY A 225 -5.37 -7.81 2.55
N PHE A 226 -5.09 -6.82 1.69
CA PHE A 226 -5.91 -6.56 0.50
C PHE A 226 -5.60 -7.51 -0.65
N ASN A 227 -6.64 -7.98 -1.34
CA ASN A 227 -6.53 -8.91 -2.46
C ASN A 227 -7.07 -8.31 -3.75
N THR A 228 -6.25 -8.35 -4.81
CA THR A 228 -6.63 -7.98 -6.18
C THR A 228 -6.67 -9.20 -7.10
N ILE A 229 -6.28 -10.37 -6.60
CA ILE A 229 -6.33 -11.68 -7.25
C ILE A 229 -6.99 -12.69 -6.32
N ASN A 230 -7.51 -13.78 -6.90
CA ASN A 230 -8.08 -14.87 -6.12
C ASN A 230 -6.96 -15.72 -5.49
N MET A 231 -6.73 -15.55 -4.19
CA MET A 231 -5.69 -16.29 -3.45
C MET A 231 -5.92 -17.80 -3.43
N ALA A 232 -7.19 -18.26 -3.55
CA ALA A 232 -7.50 -19.68 -3.57
C ALA A 232 -6.98 -20.38 -4.84
N GLU A 233 -6.87 -19.64 -5.94
CA GLU A 233 -6.43 -20.12 -7.25
C GLU A 233 -4.93 -20.10 -7.47
N LEU A 234 -4.16 -19.49 -6.57
CA LEU A 234 -2.71 -19.56 -6.61
C LEU A 234 -2.21 -21.00 -6.46
N SER A 235 -1.09 -21.33 -7.08
CA SER A 235 -0.39 -22.59 -6.85
C SER A 235 0.03 -22.74 -5.38
N ASP A 236 0.28 -23.98 -4.95
CA ASP A 236 0.76 -24.22 -3.58
C ASP A 236 2.11 -23.50 -3.34
N GLY A 237 2.97 -23.42 -4.38
CA GLY A 237 4.21 -22.63 -4.33
C GLY A 237 3.95 -21.14 -4.17
N GLY A 238 2.98 -20.57 -4.88
CA GLY A 238 2.58 -19.18 -4.75
C GLY A 238 2.00 -18.87 -3.37
N LYS A 239 1.13 -19.74 -2.84
CA LYS A 239 0.59 -19.61 -1.48
C LYS A 239 1.69 -19.66 -0.43
N PHE A 240 2.60 -20.64 -0.54
CA PHE A 240 3.74 -20.76 0.37
C PHE A 240 4.62 -19.51 0.33
N TRP A 241 4.89 -18.99 -0.88
CA TRP A 241 5.66 -17.76 -1.07
C TRP A 241 4.98 -16.55 -0.42
N MET A 242 3.66 -16.39 -0.63
CA MET A 242 2.89 -15.31 0.01
C MET A 242 2.94 -15.40 1.53
N CYS A 243 2.82 -16.60 2.12
CA CYS A 243 3.00 -16.79 3.56
C CYS A 243 4.39 -16.38 4.03
N GLY A 244 5.44 -16.68 3.26
CA GLY A 244 6.82 -16.26 3.57
C GLY A 244 7.04 -14.75 3.55
N LEU A 245 6.27 -14.01 2.73
CA LEU A 245 6.33 -12.54 2.71
C LEU A 245 5.59 -11.87 3.88
N MET A 246 4.72 -12.62 4.59
CA MET A 246 3.96 -12.12 5.74
C MET A 246 4.77 -12.16 7.06
N VAL A 247 5.92 -12.84 7.08
CA VAL A 247 6.83 -12.93 8.24
C VAL A 247 7.83 -11.79 8.21
#